data_057b7ee8c83dc5fc2cb08b909a4979d7
#
_entry.id   057b7ee8c83dc5fc2cb08b909a4979d7
#
_cell.length_a   1.000
_cell.length_b   1.000
_cell.length_c   1.000
_cell.angle_alpha   90.00
_cell.angle_beta   90.00
_cell.angle_gamma   90.00
#
_symmetry.space_group_name_H-M   'P 1'
#
loop_
_entity.id
_entity.type
_entity.pdbx_description
1 polymer ?
#
loop_
_entity_poly.entity_id
_entity_poly.type
_entity_poly.pdbx_seq_one_letter_code
_entity_poly.pdbx_strand_id
1 'polypeptide(L)'
;YATADIAAAATGPDPSDSTIGNDSMAITSSKSVTFHWSGEDQRGLNNAGYYNAILRDQFTQAMRALVNEIEAELAAAYKKASRAYGTAGTAPFGTAGDYSDGALVRKILADNGCPMTDLQLVVSTAAGANLRGKQGGRGVDLEGSPDLLRRGVLLDIHGFAVRESAQIISHTKGAGTGYDFAADGEAVGQTTLSVEGGTVNTTGIKAGDIITHAGDSVNKYVVTTGTTATSGDIVIGAPGLRIAGVDANEITIGDSYSANLAFTRSAIHLITRAPAMPAGGDSADDVVEVQDPVSGLAFQIAMYRQRRRVAYEVGIAWGSKVVKPAHLAILLG
;
A
#
# COMPACT_ATOMS: atom_id res chain seq x y z
N TYR A 1 1.23 17.42 -12.79
CA TYR A 1 2.64 17.68 -13.05
C TYR A 1 2.77 18.46 -14.35
N ALA A 2 3.43 19.61 -14.31
CA ALA A 2 3.81 20.32 -15.49
C ALA A 2 5.06 19.65 -16.08
N THR A 3 5.02 19.28 -17.34
CA THR A 3 6.21 18.92 -18.11
C THR A 3 6.77 20.20 -18.72
N ALA A 4 8.06 20.46 -18.52
CA ALA A 4 8.73 21.55 -19.19
C ALA A 4 9.23 21.05 -20.55
N ASP A 5 8.83 21.71 -21.63
CA ASP A 5 9.42 21.50 -22.95
C ASP A 5 10.80 22.15 -23.01
N ILE A 6 11.82 21.35 -23.33
CA ILE A 6 13.17 21.84 -23.54
C ILE A 6 13.40 21.95 -25.03
N ALA A 7 13.42 23.17 -25.53
CA ALA A 7 13.72 23.47 -26.93
C ALA A 7 15.18 23.93 -27.10
N ALA A 8 15.72 23.77 -28.30
CA ALA A 8 17.04 24.31 -28.63
C ALA A 8 17.04 25.85 -28.51
N ALA A 9 18.06 26.41 -27.86
CA ALA A 9 18.15 27.85 -27.58
C ALA A 9 18.07 28.75 -28.83
N ALA A 10 18.37 28.20 -30.00
CA ALA A 10 18.30 28.92 -31.30
C ALA A 10 16.89 29.10 -31.85
N THR A 11 15.91 28.27 -31.41
CA THR A 11 14.51 28.33 -31.90
C THR A 11 13.57 29.05 -30.95
N GLY A 12 14.04 29.35 -29.72
CA GLY A 12 13.17 29.86 -28.67
C GLY A 12 12.13 28.84 -28.21
N PRO A 13 11.68 28.89 -26.97
CA PRO A 13 10.57 28.07 -26.54
C PRO A 13 9.31 28.52 -27.26
N ASP A 14 8.64 27.62 -27.96
CA ASP A 14 7.28 27.86 -28.40
C ASP A 14 6.43 28.07 -27.13
N PRO A 15 5.71 29.19 -26.97
CA PRO A 15 4.87 29.40 -25.81
C PRO A 15 3.62 28.53 -25.93
N SER A 16 3.80 27.21 -25.76
CA SER A 16 2.67 26.31 -25.58
C SER A 16 2.08 26.57 -24.19
N ASP A 17 0.77 26.81 -24.16
CA ASP A 17 0.05 26.95 -22.90
C ASP A 17 0.29 25.72 -22.00
N SER A 18 0.71 25.94 -20.76
CA SER A 18 0.90 24.83 -19.84
C SER A 18 -0.45 24.19 -19.54
N THR A 19 -0.62 22.95 -19.94
CA THR A 19 -1.83 22.18 -19.62
C THR A 19 -1.71 21.65 -18.18
N ILE A 20 -2.55 22.16 -17.29
CA ILE A 20 -2.65 21.68 -15.92
C ILE A 20 -3.60 20.48 -15.91
N GLY A 21 -3.05 19.28 -15.74
CA GLY A 21 -3.84 18.06 -15.51
C GLY A 21 -4.47 18.09 -14.12
N ASN A 22 -5.73 17.68 -14.02
CA ASN A 22 -6.42 17.41 -12.76
C ASN A 22 -6.64 15.91 -12.58
N ASP A 23 -6.71 15.48 -11.33
CA ASP A 23 -7.07 14.11 -10.97
C ASP A 23 -8.13 14.14 -9.87
N SER A 24 -9.08 13.22 -9.93
CA SER A 24 -10.18 13.14 -8.98
C SER A 24 -10.01 11.95 -8.05
N MET A 25 -10.45 12.13 -6.80
CA MET A 25 -10.48 11.09 -5.80
C MET A 25 -11.86 11.05 -5.15
N ALA A 26 -12.40 9.85 -5.00
CA ALA A 26 -13.72 9.62 -4.42
C ALA A 26 -13.61 8.84 -3.12
N ILE A 27 -14.55 9.06 -2.21
CA ILE A 27 -14.77 8.22 -1.04
C ILE A 27 -15.56 6.99 -1.50
N THR A 28 -14.95 5.82 -1.40
CA THR A 28 -15.50 4.56 -1.89
C THR A 28 -15.97 3.64 -0.79
N SER A 29 -15.46 3.81 0.42
CA SER A 29 -15.73 2.95 1.56
C SER A 29 -16.40 3.76 2.68
N SER A 30 -17.44 3.20 3.29
CA SER A 30 -18.06 3.69 4.51
C SER A 30 -18.39 2.50 5.38
N LYS A 31 -17.74 2.39 6.53
CA LYS A 31 -17.91 1.25 7.44
C LYS A 31 -18.12 1.72 8.86
N SER A 32 -18.83 0.91 9.63
CA SER A 32 -19.03 1.14 11.06
C SER A 32 -18.88 -0.14 11.86
N VAL A 33 -18.55 0.03 13.13
CA VAL A 33 -18.55 -1.03 14.14
C VAL A 33 -19.60 -0.68 15.18
N THR A 34 -20.56 -1.57 15.38
CA THR A 34 -21.66 -1.36 16.33
C THR A 34 -21.54 -2.36 17.48
N PHE A 35 -21.71 -1.87 18.70
CA PHE A 35 -21.83 -2.70 19.89
C PHE A 35 -22.96 -2.18 20.78
N HIS A 36 -23.53 -3.03 21.61
CA HIS A 36 -24.70 -2.68 22.43
C HIS A 36 -24.60 -3.24 23.84
N TRP A 37 -25.26 -2.56 24.75
CA TRP A 37 -25.40 -2.95 26.15
C TRP A 37 -26.85 -3.00 26.56
N SER A 38 -27.26 -4.11 27.19
CA SER A 38 -28.58 -4.18 27.83
C SER A 38 -28.57 -3.43 29.18
N GLY A 39 -29.73 -3.05 29.67
CA GLY A 39 -29.85 -2.43 30.97
C GLY A 39 -29.37 -3.31 32.13
N GLU A 40 -29.52 -4.63 32.00
CA GLU A 40 -29.06 -5.60 33.00
C GLU A 40 -27.53 -5.70 33.02
N ASP A 41 -26.87 -5.70 31.85
CA ASP A 41 -25.41 -5.72 31.73
C ASP A 41 -24.83 -4.44 32.32
N GLN A 42 -25.41 -3.29 31.98
CA GLN A 42 -24.98 -1.98 32.53
C GLN A 42 -25.09 -1.97 34.06
N ARG A 43 -26.20 -2.45 34.59
CA ARG A 43 -26.43 -2.52 36.05
C ARG A 43 -25.43 -3.45 36.73
N GLY A 44 -25.18 -4.62 36.14
CA GLY A 44 -24.23 -5.59 36.68
C GLY A 44 -22.81 -4.99 36.73
N LEU A 45 -22.36 -4.38 35.66
CA LEU A 45 -21.04 -3.78 35.56
C LEU A 45 -20.88 -2.49 36.39
N ASN A 46 -21.92 -1.66 36.50
CA ASN A 46 -21.93 -0.47 37.36
C ASN A 46 -21.80 -0.84 38.84
N ASN A 47 -22.48 -1.89 39.28
CA ASN A 47 -22.36 -2.36 40.66
C ASN A 47 -20.91 -2.81 40.99
N ALA A 48 -20.17 -3.29 40.00
CA ALA A 48 -18.76 -3.64 40.13
C ALA A 48 -17.79 -2.47 39.87
N GLY A 49 -18.28 -1.31 39.42
CA GLY A 49 -17.48 -0.11 39.13
C GLY A 49 -16.65 -0.16 37.84
N TYR A 50 -16.84 -1.17 36.98
CA TYR A 50 -16.01 -1.39 35.78
C TYR A 50 -16.65 -0.91 34.47
N TYR A 51 -17.91 -0.50 34.46
CA TYR A 51 -18.65 -0.18 33.23
C TYR A 51 -17.94 0.84 32.34
N ASN A 52 -17.49 1.96 32.92
CA ASN A 52 -16.83 3.03 32.11
C ASN A 52 -15.49 2.59 31.53
N ALA A 53 -14.72 1.75 32.25
CA ALA A 53 -13.45 1.23 31.75
C ALA A 53 -13.66 0.29 30.54
N ILE A 54 -14.62 -0.62 30.67
CA ILE A 54 -14.95 -1.58 29.59
C ILE A 54 -15.52 -0.84 28.36
N LEU A 55 -16.40 0.14 28.59
CA LEU A 55 -16.96 0.97 27.51
C LEU A 55 -15.86 1.70 26.73
N ARG A 56 -14.90 2.32 27.43
CA ARG A 56 -13.74 2.97 26.80
C ARG A 56 -12.92 1.97 25.98
N ASP A 57 -12.67 0.79 26.52
CA ASP A 57 -11.89 -0.24 25.85
C ASP A 57 -12.61 -0.77 24.60
N GLN A 58 -13.94 -0.83 24.60
CA GLN A 58 -14.73 -1.19 23.42
C GLN A 58 -14.65 -0.13 22.32
N PHE A 59 -14.72 1.16 22.66
CA PHE A 59 -14.50 2.23 21.67
C PHE A 59 -13.10 2.15 21.08
N THR A 60 -12.09 1.91 21.91
CA THR A 60 -10.70 1.75 21.44
C THR A 60 -10.58 0.58 20.45
N GLN A 61 -11.21 -0.57 20.75
CA GLN A 61 -11.20 -1.72 19.86
C GLN A 61 -11.98 -1.47 18.56
N ALA A 62 -13.11 -0.77 18.63
CA ALA A 62 -13.89 -0.40 17.44
C ALA A 62 -13.09 0.52 16.50
N MET A 63 -12.45 1.56 17.04
CA MET A 63 -11.58 2.45 16.26
C MET A 63 -10.40 1.68 15.65
N ARG A 64 -9.75 0.81 16.43
CA ARG A 64 -8.65 -0.02 15.96
C ARG A 64 -9.07 -0.95 14.81
N ALA A 65 -10.25 -1.55 14.88
CA ALA A 65 -10.76 -2.40 13.79
C ALA A 65 -10.94 -1.60 12.49
N LEU A 66 -11.48 -0.38 12.56
CA LEU A 66 -11.64 0.50 11.40
C LEU A 66 -10.29 0.97 10.84
N VAL A 67 -9.33 1.30 11.70
CA VAL A 67 -7.96 1.66 11.27
C VAL A 67 -7.29 0.50 10.54
N ASN A 68 -7.42 -0.73 11.05
CA ASN A 68 -6.87 -1.92 10.39
C ASN A 68 -7.46 -2.13 8.98
N GLU A 69 -8.74 -1.84 8.78
CA GLU A 69 -9.38 -1.89 7.46
C GLU A 69 -8.79 -0.85 6.49
N ILE A 70 -8.57 0.37 6.97
CA ILE A 70 -7.93 1.44 6.18
C ILE A 70 -6.49 1.05 5.84
N GLU A 71 -5.71 0.52 6.79
CA GLU A 71 -4.35 0.03 6.54
C GLU A 71 -4.31 -1.10 5.51
N ALA A 72 -5.24 -2.04 5.58
CA ALA A 72 -5.34 -3.14 4.61
C ALA A 72 -5.65 -2.62 3.20
N GLU A 73 -6.51 -1.61 3.06
CA GLU A 73 -6.79 -0.96 1.77
C GLU A 73 -5.57 -0.21 1.25
N LEU A 74 -4.86 0.52 2.11
CA LEU A 74 -3.62 1.20 1.72
C LEU A 74 -2.52 0.19 1.36
N ALA A 75 -2.40 -0.92 2.07
CA ALA A 75 -1.48 -2.00 1.73
C ALA A 75 -1.77 -2.59 0.35
N ALA A 76 -3.05 -2.67 -0.08
CA ALA A 76 -3.44 -3.16 -1.40
C ALA A 76 -2.95 -2.26 -2.56
N ALA A 77 -2.44 -1.06 -2.28
CA ALA A 77 -1.81 -0.18 -3.26
C ALA A 77 -0.59 -0.81 -3.96
N TYR A 78 0.01 -1.88 -3.40
CA TYR A 78 1.13 -2.60 -4.04
C TYR A 78 0.83 -3.03 -5.47
N LYS A 79 -0.44 -3.34 -5.79
CA LYS A 79 -0.87 -3.73 -7.14
C LYS A 79 -0.66 -2.65 -8.20
N LYS A 80 -0.38 -1.42 -7.78
CA LYS A 80 -0.13 -0.28 -8.68
C LYS A 80 1.32 0.20 -8.64
N ALA A 81 2.21 -0.56 -7.98
CA ALA A 81 3.62 -0.23 -7.91
C ALA A 81 4.29 -0.35 -9.29
N SER A 82 5.39 0.36 -9.47
CA SER A 82 6.15 0.36 -10.73
C SER A 82 6.92 -0.94 -10.92
N ARG A 83 7.81 -1.24 -9.99
CA ARG A 83 8.72 -2.38 -10.04
C ARG A 83 8.92 -2.98 -8.65
N ALA A 84 9.50 -4.17 -8.61
CA ALA A 84 9.84 -4.85 -7.37
C ALA A 84 11.32 -5.19 -7.30
N TYR A 85 11.84 -5.31 -6.08
CA TYR A 85 13.15 -5.85 -5.77
C TYR A 85 13.03 -6.93 -4.68
N GLY A 86 13.98 -7.86 -4.66
CA GLY A 86 14.03 -8.92 -3.65
C GLY A 86 13.66 -10.29 -4.22
N THR A 87 13.59 -11.29 -3.35
CA THR A 87 13.25 -12.68 -3.71
C THR A 87 11.93 -13.05 -3.03
N ALA A 88 10.95 -13.45 -3.83
CA ALA A 88 9.67 -13.91 -3.32
C ALA A 88 9.84 -15.10 -2.36
N GLY A 89 9.07 -15.09 -1.26
CA GLY A 89 9.14 -16.13 -0.22
C GLY A 89 10.34 -16.02 0.73
N THR A 90 11.19 -15.01 0.56
CA THR A 90 12.34 -14.78 1.46
C THR A 90 12.19 -13.42 2.11
N ALA A 91 11.97 -13.39 3.43
CA ALA A 91 11.81 -12.14 4.16
C ALA A 91 13.02 -11.21 3.97
N PRO A 92 12.82 -9.95 3.61
CA PRO A 92 13.88 -8.98 3.40
C PRO A 92 14.77 -8.82 4.63
N PHE A 93 15.98 -8.32 4.39
CA PHE A 93 16.97 -8.12 5.46
C PHE A 93 17.38 -9.42 6.18
N GLY A 94 17.21 -10.60 5.56
CA GLY A 94 17.58 -11.89 6.16
C GLY A 94 19.08 -12.12 6.27
N THR A 95 19.90 -11.60 5.34
CA THR A 95 21.37 -11.80 5.31
C THR A 95 22.06 -10.96 6.38
N ALA A 96 22.89 -11.58 7.20
CA ALA A 96 23.60 -10.90 8.29
C ALA A 96 24.48 -9.75 7.76
N GLY A 97 24.39 -8.57 8.40
CA GLY A 97 25.20 -7.41 8.06
C GLY A 97 24.84 -6.69 6.75
N ASP A 98 23.88 -7.19 5.99
CA ASP A 98 23.49 -6.66 4.69
C ASP A 98 22.19 -5.85 4.76
N TYR A 99 22.25 -4.58 4.37
CA TYR A 99 21.11 -3.67 4.26
C TYR A 99 20.82 -3.29 2.79
N SER A 100 21.43 -3.96 1.82
CA SER A 100 21.33 -3.64 0.39
C SER A 100 19.90 -3.67 -0.13
N ASP A 101 19.01 -4.46 0.46
CA ASP A 101 17.59 -4.52 0.08
C ASP A 101 16.92 -3.14 0.07
N GLY A 102 17.16 -2.35 1.11
CA GLY A 102 16.65 -0.98 1.19
C GLY A 102 17.27 -0.06 0.14
N ALA A 103 18.59 -0.17 -0.11
CA ALA A 103 19.29 0.63 -1.10
C ALA A 103 18.80 0.33 -2.53
N LEU A 104 18.54 -0.94 -2.84
CA LEU A 104 18.13 -1.38 -4.18
C LEU A 104 16.66 -1.04 -4.47
N VAL A 105 15.78 -1.08 -3.47
CA VAL A 105 14.43 -0.52 -3.62
C VAL A 105 14.48 0.99 -3.80
N ARG A 106 15.35 1.69 -3.06
CA ARG A 106 15.57 3.14 -3.24
C ARG A 106 16.05 3.48 -4.65
N LYS A 107 16.92 2.62 -5.22
CA LYS A 107 17.39 2.78 -6.60
C LYS A 107 16.21 2.77 -7.59
N ILE A 108 15.21 1.89 -7.41
CA ILE A 108 14.02 1.87 -8.28
C ILE A 108 13.29 3.21 -8.27
N LEU A 109 13.09 3.80 -7.08
CA LEU A 109 12.44 5.09 -6.95
C LEU A 109 13.27 6.22 -7.58
N ALA A 110 14.60 6.20 -7.39
CA ALA A 110 15.51 7.16 -8.01
C ALA A 110 15.51 7.06 -9.54
N ASP A 111 15.55 5.84 -10.09
CA ASP A 111 15.48 5.58 -11.54
C ASP A 111 14.17 6.08 -12.14
N ASN A 112 13.11 6.17 -11.37
CA ASN A 112 11.80 6.67 -11.79
C ASN A 112 11.65 8.19 -11.60
N GLY A 113 12.71 8.89 -11.18
CA GLY A 113 12.66 10.34 -10.94
C GLY A 113 11.84 10.75 -9.72
N CYS A 114 11.73 9.87 -8.73
CA CYS A 114 11.03 10.13 -7.48
C CYS A 114 11.79 11.18 -6.65
N PRO A 115 11.12 12.17 -6.04
CA PRO A 115 11.72 13.01 -5.02
C PRO A 115 12.27 12.18 -3.87
N MET A 116 13.55 12.37 -3.52
CA MET A 116 14.23 11.59 -2.47
C MET A 116 13.96 12.13 -1.05
N THR A 117 12.96 12.97 -0.91
CA THR A 117 12.47 13.51 0.36
C THR A 117 11.22 12.76 0.82
N ASP A 118 11.07 12.59 2.12
CA ASP A 118 9.89 11.94 2.75
C ASP A 118 9.61 10.52 2.21
N LEU A 119 10.67 9.74 2.07
CA LEU A 119 10.59 8.34 1.68
C LEU A 119 10.09 7.49 2.84
N GLN A 120 9.11 6.64 2.58
CA GLN A 120 8.51 5.72 3.55
C GLN A 120 8.76 4.29 3.10
N LEU A 121 9.10 3.41 4.05
CA LEU A 121 9.21 1.97 3.83
C LEU A 121 8.36 1.26 4.88
N VAL A 122 7.27 0.64 4.43
CA VAL A 122 6.40 -0.16 5.30
C VAL A 122 6.69 -1.63 5.08
N VAL A 123 7.10 -2.30 6.13
CA VAL A 123 7.56 -3.70 6.08
C VAL A 123 6.64 -4.61 6.89
N SER A 124 6.63 -5.88 6.50
CA SER A 124 5.96 -6.96 7.23
C SER A 124 6.65 -7.22 8.57
N THR A 125 5.96 -7.87 9.49
CA THR A 125 6.49 -8.25 10.80
C THR A 125 7.73 -9.16 10.71
N ALA A 126 7.81 -10.01 9.67
CA ALA A 126 8.98 -10.86 9.43
C ALA A 126 10.22 -10.04 9.04
N ALA A 127 10.05 -9.08 8.11
CA ALA A 127 11.13 -8.17 7.73
C ALA A 127 11.52 -7.23 8.89
N GLY A 128 10.55 -6.77 9.66
CA GLY A 128 10.78 -5.98 10.88
C GLY A 128 11.58 -6.74 11.94
N ALA A 129 11.30 -8.02 12.14
CA ALA A 129 12.04 -8.88 13.05
C ALA A 129 13.49 -9.08 12.61
N ASN A 130 13.72 -9.34 11.30
CA ASN A 130 15.06 -9.44 10.72
C ASN A 130 15.86 -8.14 10.94
N LEU A 131 15.21 -6.99 10.69
CA LEU A 131 15.84 -5.69 10.82
C LEU A 131 16.24 -5.38 12.28
N ARG A 132 15.35 -5.67 13.26
CA ARG A 132 15.66 -5.55 14.70
C ARG A 132 16.80 -6.48 15.10
N GLY A 133 16.83 -7.71 14.59
CA GLY A 133 17.90 -8.66 14.84
C GLY A 133 19.26 -8.16 14.38
N LYS A 134 19.32 -7.47 13.23
CA LYS A 134 20.54 -6.86 12.70
C LYS A 134 21.00 -5.66 13.52
N GLN A 135 20.07 -4.82 13.94
CA GLN A 135 20.35 -3.67 14.79
C GLN A 135 20.91 -4.09 16.15
N GLY A 136 20.37 -5.17 16.73
CA GLY A 136 20.86 -5.73 18.00
C GLY A 136 22.26 -6.35 17.92
N GLY A 137 22.74 -6.75 16.74
CA GLY A 137 24.05 -7.34 16.52
C GLY A 137 25.20 -6.34 16.35
N ARG A 138 24.90 -5.06 16.17
CA ARG A 138 25.91 -4.00 16.15
C ARG A 138 26.14 -3.46 17.56
N GLY A 139 27.41 -3.31 17.94
CA GLY A 139 27.76 -2.79 19.25
C GLY A 139 27.16 -1.38 19.47
N VAL A 140 26.80 -1.09 20.70
CA VAL A 140 26.20 0.19 21.12
C VAL A 140 27.09 1.39 20.76
N ASP A 141 28.39 1.17 20.65
CA ASP A 141 29.42 2.14 20.23
C ASP A 141 29.32 2.55 18.75
N LEU A 142 28.74 1.71 17.89
CA LEU A 142 28.56 1.98 16.47
C LEU A 142 27.22 2.65 16.13
N GLU A 143 26.18 2.45 16.95
CA GLU A 143 24.83 2.94 16.68
C GLU A 143 24.39 4.15 17.53
N GLY A 144 25.19 4.56 18.50
CA GLY A 144 25.02 5.81 19.24
C GLY A 144 23.85 5.87 20.23
N SER A 145 23.01 4.82 20.37
CA SER A 145 21.90 4.82 21.33
C SER A 145 21.54 3.43 21.86
N PRO A 146 21.51 3.25 23.21
CA PRO A 146 21.07 2.01 23.83
C PRO A 146 19.55 1.77 23.70
N ASP A 147 18.78 2.78 23.31
CA ASP A 147 17.31 2.70 23.20
C ASP A 147 16.85 1.79 22.06
N LEU A 148 17.64 1.65 21.00
CA LEU A 148 17.41 0.74 19.88
C LEU A 148 17.21 -0.70 20.33
N LEU A 149 18.16 -1.22 21.13
CA LEU A 149 18.11 -2.59 21.62
C LEU A 149 17.01 -2.76 22.67
N ARG A 150 16.81 -1.77 23.54
CA ARG A 150 15.83 -1.85 24.66
C ARG A 150 14.39 -1.67 24.22
N ARG A 151 14.14 -0.78 23.26
CA ARG A 151 12.78 -0.43 22.80
C ARG A 151 12.37 -1.10 21.50
N GLY A 152 13.33 -1.73 20.77
CA GLY A 152 13.08 -2.34 19.47
C GLY A 152 12.59 -1.35 18.40
N VAL A 153 13.00 -0.10 18.52
CA VAL A 153 12.65 0.95 17.54
C VAL A 153 13.36 0.64 16.22
N LEU A 154 12.64 0.72 15.12
CA LEU A 154 13.22 0.61 13.79
C LEU A 154 13.88 1.95 13.42
N LEU A 155 15.13 1.87 12.97
CA LEU A 155 15.88 3.05 12.47
C LEU A 155 15.48 3.40 11.05
N ASP A 156 15.67 4.66 10.72
CA ASP A 156 15.63 5.11 9.33
C ASP A 156 16.84 4.57 8.57
N ILE A 157 16.59 3.91 7.43
CA ILE A 157 17.62 3.25 6.63
C ILE A 157 17.58 3.81 5.21
N HIS A 158 18.75 4.19 4.69
CA HIS A 158 18.90 4.71 3.33
C HIS A 158 17.98 5.89 3.00
N GLY A 159 17.59 6.69 4.01
CA GLY A 159 16.67 7.82 3.86
C GLY A 159 15.18 7.42 3.85
N PHE A 160 14.87 6.16 4.11
CA PHE A 160 13.50 5.73 4.38
C PHE A 160 13.18 5.85 5.87
N ALA A 161 12.02 6.42 6.18
CA ALA A 161 11.38 6.23 7.47
C ALA A 161 10.74 4.84 7.49
N VAL A 162 11.33 3.92 8.27
CA VAL A 162 10.88 2.52 8.31
C VAL A 162 9.73 2.35 9.31
N ARG A 163 8.66 1.73 8.86
CA ARG A 163 7.48 1.39 9.67
C ARG A 163 7.14 -0.08 9.49
N GLU A 164 6.59 -0.69 10.52
CA GLU A 164 6.12 -2.07 10.50
C GLU A 164 4.59 -2.09 10.57
N SER A 165 3.98 -2.91 9.73
CA SER A 165 2.53 -3.16 9.78
C SER A 165 2.23 -4.65 9.65
N ALA A 166 1.31 -5.14 10.49
CA ALA A 166 0.79 -6.49 10.38
C ALA A 166 -0.23 -6.64 9.23
N GLN A 167 -0.67 -5.52 8.62
CA GLN A 167 -1.63 -5.51 7.52
C GLN A 167 -0.97 -5.65 6.14
N ILE A 168 0.36 -5.84 6.08
CA ILE A 168 1.04 -6.14 4.82
C ILE A 168 0.48 -7.42 4.21
N ILE A 169 0.01 -7.31 2.96
CA ILE A 169 -0.68 -8.37 2.26
C ILE A 169 0.34 -9.38 1.70
N SER A 170 0.04 -10.67 1.89
CA SER A 170 0.71 -11.75 1.18
C SER A 170 -0.01 -11.95 -0.16
N HIS A 171 0.67 -11.67 -1.25
CA HIS A 171 0.17 -11.87 -2.60
C HIS A 171 0.32 -13.34 -3.02
N THR A 172 -0.77 -13.92 -3.53
CA THR A 172 -0.75 -15.25 -4.13
C THR A 172 -0.72 -15.11 -5.64
N LYS A 173 0.35 -15.60 -6.27
CA LYS A 173 0.56 -15.51 -7.72
C LYS A 173 -0.58 -16.10 -8.55
N GLY A 174 -0.74 -15.61 -9.76
CA GLY A 174 -1.58 -16.24 -10.77
C GLY A 174 -1.03 -17.62 -11.17
N ALA A 175 -1.90 -18.48 -11.69
CA ALA A 175 -1.54 -19.85 -12.10
C ALA A 175 -1.22 -19.95 -13.61
N GLY A 176 -1.18 -18.83 -14.34
CA GLY A 176 -0.84 -18.80 -15.76
C GLY A 176 0.61 -19.14 -16.02
N THR A 177 0.87 -19.79 -17.14
CA THR A 177 2.21 -20.17 -17.58
C THR A 177 2.31 -20.10 -19.10
N GLY A 178 3.51 -20.00 -19.65
CA GLY A 178 3.77 -20.08 -21.09
C GLY A 178 3.36 -18.82 -21.86
N TYR A 179 3.19 -17.69 -21.19
CA TYR A 179 2.95 -16.42 -21.89
C TYR A 179 4.24 -15.89 -22.49
N ASP A 180 4.14 -15.33 -23.67
CA ASP A 180 5.18 -14.59 -24.38
C ASP A 180 4.65 -13.29 -24.95
N PHE A 181 5.50 -12.42 -25.44
CA PHE A 181 5.09 -11.22 -26.12
C PHE A 181 4.59 -11.53 -27.51
N ALA A 182 3.49 -10.87 -27.93
CA ALA A 182 2.93 -10.98 -29.26
C ALA A 182 3.88 -10.46 -30.33
N ALA A 183 3.61 -10.82 -31.59
CA ALA A 183 4.48 -10.66 -32.76
C ALA A 183 5.04 -9.24 -33.02
N ASP A 184 4.40 -8.17 -32.51
CA ASP A 184 4.89 -6.80 -32.69
C ASP A 184 5.98 -6.40 -31.67
N GLY A 185 6.19 -7.22 -30.64
CA GLY A 185 7.09 -6.88 -29.53
C GLY A 185 6.62 -5.65 -28.74
N GLU A 186 7.35 -5.29 -27.69
CA GLU A 186 6.97 -4.21 -26.77
C GLU A 186 8.09 -3.19 -26.60
N ALA A 187 7.80 -1.92 -26.81
CA ALA A 187 8.80 -0.86 -26.74
C ALA A 187 9.14 -0.48 -25.29
N VAL A 188 10.33 0.09 -25.08
CA VAL A 188 10.71 0.71 -23.79
C VAL A 188 9.71 1.81 -23.42
N GLY A 189 9.29 1.81 -22.16
CA GLY A 189 8.31 2.76 -21.64
C GLY A 189 6.85 2.34 -21.85
N GLN A 190 6.59 1.27 -22.56
CA GLN A 190 5.23 0.75 -22.75
C GLN A 190 4.70 0.16 -21.44
N THR A 191 3.45 0.47 -21.13
CA THR A 191 2.76 -0.02 -19.92
C THR A 191 1.69 -1.06 -20.23
N THR A 192 1.12 -1.02 -21.43
CA THR A 192 0.18 -2.05 -21.92
C THR A 192 0.96 -3.00 -22.80
N LEU A 193 1.00 -4.28 -22.44
CA LEU A 193 1.79 -5.30 -23.10
C LEU A 193 0.84 -6.34 -23.69
N SER A 194 0.99 -6.64 -24.96
CA SER A 194 0.23 -7.68 -25.63
C SER A 194 0.90 -9.02 -25.46
N VAL A 195 0.20 -9.99 -24.89
CA VAL A 195 0.73 -11.32 -24.57
C VAL A 195 -0.09 -12.41 -25.24
N GLU A 196 0.60 -13.51 -25.60
CA GLU A 196 -0.01 -14.68 -26.22
C GLU A 196 0.62 -15.99 -25.68
N GLY A 197 0.22 -17.13 -26.23
CA GLY A 197 0.80 -18.44 -25.90
C GLY A 197 0.40 -18.99 -24.53
N GLY A 198 -0.29 -18.22 -23.71
CA GLY A 198 -0.59 -18.58 -22.34
C GLY A 198 -1.48 -19.80 -22.18
N THR A 199 -1.20 -20.60 -21.15
CA THR A 199 -2.08 -21.70 -20.75
C THR A 199 -3.20 -21.17 -19.87
N VAL A 200 -4.45 -21.31 -20.33
CA VAL A 200 -5.63 -20.90 -19.53
C VAL A 200 -5.67 -21.70 -18.25
N ASN A 201 -5.57 -20.99 -17.17
CA ASN A 201 -5.87 -21.50 -15.86
C ASN A 201 -6.91 -20.58 -15.20
N THR A 202 -7.60 -21.03 -14.18
CA THR A 202 -8.68 -20.28 -13.51
C THR A 202 -8.28 -18.88 -13.05
N THR A 203 -7.01 -18.56 -12.98
CA THR A 203 -6.49 -17.29 -12.48
C THR A 203 -5.52 -16.54 -13.40
N GLY A 204 -5.01 -17.16 -14.48
CA GLY A 204 -4.12 -16.51 -15.44
C GLY A 204 -2.98 -15.68 -14.81
N ILE A 205 -2.77 -14.48 -15.31
CA ILE A 205 -1.94 -13.43 -14.71
C ILE A 205 -2.84 -12.51 -13.89
N LYS A 206 -2.50 -12.26 -12.62
CA LYS A 206 -3.29 -11.41 -11.71
C LYS A 206 -2.70 -10.01 -11.53
N ALA A 207 -3.56 -9.06 -11.17
CA ALA A 207 -3.08 -7.78 -10.66
C ALA A 207 -2.28 -7.98 -9.35
N GLY A 208 -1.06 -7.49 -9.35
CA GLY A 208 -0.08 -7.69 -8.28
C GLY A 208 0.96 -8.76 -8.59
N ASP A 209 0.81 -9.57 -9.65
CA ASP A 209 1.85 -10.49 -10.05
C ASP A 209 3.13 -9.74 -10.45
N ILE A 210 4.25 -10.35 -10.17
CA ILE A 210 5.56 -9.86 -10.58
C ILE A 210 5.99 -10.63 -11.82
N ILE A 211 6.29 -9.91 -12.88
CA ILE A 211 6.74 -10.51 -14.14
C ILE A 211 8.15 -10.06 -14.51
N THR A 212 8.88 -10.96 -15.14
CA THR A 212 10.13 -10.71 -15.87
C THR A 212 9.98 -11.30 -17.26
N HIS A 213 10.80 -10.89 -18.22
CA HIS A 213 10.82 -11.47 -19.55
C HIS A 213 12.23 -11.90 -19.95
N ALA A 214 12.36 -12.79 -20.94
CA ALA A 214 13.63 -13.39 -21.33
C ALA A 214 14.71 -12.36 -21.72
N GLY A 215 14.32 -11.18 -22.22
CA GLY A 215 15.23 -10.07 -22.51
C GLY A 215 15.62 -9.24 -21.28
N ASP A 216 14.89 -9.36 -20.15
CA ASP A 216 15.10 -8.58 -18.93
C ASP A 216 14.77 -9.40 -17.69
N SER A 217 15.71 -10.16 -17.22
CA SER A 217 15.58 -10.95 -15.99
C SER A 217 15.88 -10.16 -14.71
N VAL A 218 16.37 -8.93 -14.83
CA VAL A 218 16.80 -8.09 -13.70
C VAL A 218 15.65 -7.21 -13.19
N ASN A 219 14.94 -6.58 -14.10
CA ASN A 219 13.82 -5.71 -13.73
C ASN A 219 12.56 -6.55 -13.50
N LYS A 220 11.99 -6.42 -12.31
CA LYS A 220 10.76 -7.10 -11.90
C LYS A 220 9.61 -6.13 -12.01
N TYR A 221 8.72 -6.35 -12.98
CA TYR A 221 7.58 -5.47 -13.26
C TYR A 221 6.35 -5.92 -12.50
N VAL A 222 5.59 -4.97 -11.98
CA VAL A 222 4.33 -5.25 -11.25
C VAL A 222 3.16 -5.16 -12.22
N VAL A 223 2.38 -6.21 -12.32
CA VAL A 223 1.16 -6.23 -13.12
C VAL A 223 0.04 -5.47 -12.39
N THR A 224 -0.52 -4.46 -13.03
CA THR A 224 -1.66 -3.68 -12.50
C THR A 224 -2.99 -4.22 -12.98
N THR A 225 -3.04 -4.73 -14.20
CA THR A 225 -4.19 -5.42 -14.78
C THR A 225 -3.71 -6.68 -15.48
N GLY A 226 -4.22 -7.81 -15.07
CA GLY A 226 -3.84 -9.11 -15.63
C GLY A 226 -4.87 -9.62 -16.63
N THR A 227 -4.62 -10.86 -17.14
CA THR A 227 -5.53 -11.57 -18.04
C THR A 227 -5.73 -13.02 -17.58
N THR A 228 -6.93 -13.55 -17.81
CA THR A 228 -7.25 -14.97 -17.60
C THR A 228 -7.32 -15.76 -18.93
N ALA A 229 -7.21 -15.05 -20.06
CA ALA A 229 -7.23 -15.65 -21.39
C ALA A 229 -5.84 -16.15 -21.81
N THR A 230 -5.78 -16.95 -22.90
CA THR A 230 -4.51 -17.42 -23.51
C THR A 230 -3.72 -16.30 -24.18
N SER A 231 -4.40 -15.23 -24.54
CA SER A 231 -3.82 -14.04 -25.17
C SER A 231 -4.65 -12.80 -24.78
N GLY A 232 -4.03 -11.64 -24.84
CA GLY A 232 -4.69 -10.37 -24.52
C GLY A 232 -3.71 -9.37 -23.93
N ASP A 233 -4.23 -8.23 -23.52
CA ASP A 233 -3.42 -7.15 -22.98
C ASP A 233 -3.28 -7.29 -21.45
N ILE A 234 -2.07 -7.14 -20.94
CA ILE A 234 -1.78 -6.94 -19.53
C ILE A 234 -1.23 -5.52 -19.35
N VAL A 235 -1.46 -4.93 -18.18
CA VAL A 235 -0.95 -3.59 -17.88
C VAL A 235 0.04 -3.70 -16.72
N ILE A 236 1.21 -3.09 -16.88
CA ILE A 236 2.23 -3.00 -15.83
C ILE A 236 2.29 -1.60 -15.24
N GLY A 237 2.91 -1.46 -14.07
CA GLY A 237 3.07 -0.18 -13.39
C GLY A 237 3.95 0.79 -14.19
N ALA A 238 3.55 2.08 -14.22
CA ALA A 238 4.37 3.14 -14.82
C ALA A 238 5.75 3.23 -14.09
N PRO A 239 6.82 3.54 -14.81
CA PRO A 239 6.92 4.07 -16.15
C PRO A 239 6.96 3.03 -17.29
N GLY A 240 6.65 1.77 -17.05
CA GLY A 240 6.62 0.73 -18.04
C GLY A 240 7.95 -0.03 -18.19
N LEU A 241 8.12 -0.72 -19.31
CA LEU A 241 9.31 -1.52 -19.61
C LEU A 241 10.59 -0.69 -19.63
N ARG A 242 11.68 -1.23 -19.07
CA ARG A 242 13.01 -0.64 -19.11
C ARG A 242 13.86 -1.17 -20.26
N ILE A 243 13.58 -2.38 -20.66
CA ILE A 243 14.19 -3.06 -21.81
C ILE A 243 13.05 -3.51 -22.71
N ALA A 244 13.20 -3.32 -24.02
CA ALA A 244 12.19 -3.72 -24.98
C ALA A 244 11.96 -5.23 -24.94
N GLY A 245 10.72 -5.64 -24.99
CA GLY A 245 10.34 -7.02 -25.26
C GLY A 245 10.32 -7.27 -26.75
N VAL A 246 10.89 -8.39 -27.20
CA VAL A 246 10.79 -8.84 -28.59
C VAL A 246 9.80 -9.98 -28.69
N ASP A 247 9.31 -10.24 -29.90
CA ASP A 247 8.45 -11.37 -30.22
C ASP A 247 8.95 -12.68 -29.61
N ALA A 248 8.04 -13.49 -29.10
CA ALA A 248 8.28 -14.77 -28.43
C ALA A 248 9.23 -14.73 -27.21
N ASN A 249 9.49 -13.55 -26.63
CA ASN A 249 10.16 -13.48 -25.33
C ASN A 249 9.24 -14.01 -24.23
N GLU A 250 9.61 -15.12 -23.64
CA GLU A 250 8.85 -15.76 -22.57
C GLU A 250 8.73 -14.81 -21.35
N ILE A 251 7.52 -14.72 -20.83
CA ILE A 251 7.17 -13.98 -19.62
C ILE A 251 7.13 -14.96 -18.44
N THR A 252 7.99 -14.75 -17.48
CA THR A 252 8.01 -15.54 -16.24
C THR A 252 7.26 -14.82 -15.15
N ILE A 253 6.28 -15.49 -14.54
CA ILE A 253 5.54 -15.01 -13.38
C ILE A 253 6.29 -15.43 -12.11
N GLY A 254 6.66 -14.46 -11.29
CA GLY A 254 7.35 -14.70 -10.00
C GLY A 254 6.46 -15.42 -8.99
N ASP A 255 7.09 -15.96 -7.93
CA ASP A 255 6.38 -16.67 -6.87
C ASP A 255 5.58 -15.73 -5.97
N SER A 256 4.70 -16.30 -5.13
CA SER A 256 3.93 -15.60 -4.11
C SER A 256 4.85 -14.93 -3.10
N TYR A 257 4.49 -13.76 -2.63
CA TYR A 257 5.37 -12.90 -1.82
C TYR A 257 4.59 -12.02 -0.82
N SER A 258 5.28 -11.52 0.19
CA SER A 258 4.78 -10.45 1.06
C SER A 258 5.10 -9.09 0.44
N ALA A 259 4.10 -8.23 0.26
CA ALA A 259 4.22 -6.96 -0.44
C ALA A 259 4.67 -5.82 0.48
N ASN A 260 5.96 -5.74 0.81
CA ASN A 260 6.49 -4.58 1.53
C ASN A 260 6.56 -3.37 0.61
N LEU A 261 6.10 -2.20 1.07
CA LEU A 261 5.91 -1.01 0.24
C LEU A 261 6.97 0.06 0.53
N ALA A 262 7.63 0.53 -0.53
CA ALA A 262 8.53 1.69 -0.51
C ALA A 262 7.95 2.79 -1.40
N PHE A 263 7.75 3.99 -0.86
CA PHE A 263 7.09 5.08 -1.57
C PHE A 263 7.44 6.45 -0.99
N THR A 264 7.19 7.52 -1.75
CA THR A 264 7.08 8.87 -1.18
C THR A 264 5.68 9.08 -0.65
N ARG A 265 5.52 9.81 0.46
CA ARG A 265 4.21 10.09 1.04
C ARG A 265 3.21 10.69 0.02
N SER A 266 3.69 11.50 -0.91
CA SER A 266 2.86 12.10 -1.96
C SER A 266 2.36 11.13 -3.04
N ALA A 267 2.84 9.88 -3.07
CA ALA A 267 2.42 8.90 -4.07
C ALA A 267 1.04 8.29 -3.78
N ILE A 268 0.67 8.19 -2.49
CA ILE A 268 -0.59 7.61 -2.05
C ILE A 268 -1.35 8.67 -1.26
N HIS A 269 -2.59 8.92 -1.65
CA HIS A 269 -3.48 9.84 -0.96
C HIS A 269 -4.61 9.08 -0.29
N LEU A 270 -4.92 9.47 0.94
CA LEU A 270 -6.06 9.02 1.72
C LEU A 270 -6.93 10.23 2.05
N ILE A 271 -8.22 10.12 1.81
CA ILE A 271 -9.22 11.09 2.28
C ILE A 271 -10.18 10.40 3.24
N THR A 272 -10.54 11.09 4.31
CA THR A 272 -11.46 10.58 5.31
C THR A 272 -12.48 11.65 5.68
N ARG A 273 -13.66 11.21 6.06
CA ARG A 273 -14.70 12.06 6.67
C ARG A 273 -15.61 11.24 7.58
N ALA A 274 -16.40 11.90 8.36
CA ALA A 274 -17.53 11.27 9.03
C ALA A 274 -18.54 10.71 7.99
N PRO A 275 -19.22 9.58 8.26
CA PRO A 275 -20.30 9.09 7.42
C PRO A 275 -21.37 10.14 7.16
N ALA A 276 -21.97 10.12 5.97
CA ALA A 276 -23.01 11.09 5.63
C ALA A 276 -24.32 10.78 6.34
N MET A 277 -24.91 11.78 6.95
CA MET A 277 -26.24 11.68 7.52
C MET A 277 -27.32 11.82 6.44
N PRO A 278 -28.45 11.10 6.55
CA PRO A 278 -29.61 11.31 5.68
C PRO A 278 -30.15 12.74 5.79
N ALA A 279 -30.80 13.25 4.74
CA ALA A 279 -31.32 14.61 4.69
C ALA A 279 -32.38 14.91 5.77
N GLY A 280 -33.05 13.89 6.33
CA GLY A 280 -34.00 14.01 7.43
C GLY A 280 -33.40 13.80 8.81
N GLY A 281 -32.09 13.67 8.92
CA GLY A 281 -31.41 13.26 10.15
C GLY A 281 -31.45 11.74 10.35
N ASP A 282 -30.77 11.27 11.39
CA ASP A 282 -30.78 9.88 11.84
C ASP A 282 -31.57 9.74 13.15
N SER A 283 -31.89 8.53 13.55
CA SER A 283 -32.55 8.23 14.83
C SER A 283 -31.60 8.20 16.03
N ALA A 284 -30.34 8.64 15.84
CA ALA A 284 -29.37 8.73 16.92
C ALA A 284 -29.79 9.76 17.97
N ASP A 285 -29.72 9.39 19.25
CA ASP A 285 -29.98 10.32 20.37
C ASP A 285 -28.85 11.33 20.54
N ASP A 286 -27.63 10.91 20.23
CA ASP A 286 -26.44 11.77 20.31
C ASP A 286 -25.40 11.34 19.26
N VAL A 287 -24.74 12.32 18.65
CA VAL A 287 -23.73 12.12 17.62
C VAL A 287 -22.56 13.05 17.89
N VAL A 288 -21.37 12.48 17.99
CA VAL A 288 -20.11 13.20 18.21
C VAL A 288 -19.12 12.84 17.13
N GLU A 289 -18.49 13.87 16.54
CA GLU A 289 -17.35 13.68 15.65
C GLU A 289 -16.05 13.84 16.44
N VAL A 290 -15.17 12.87 16.30
CA VAL A 290 -13.85 12.84 16.95
C VAL A 290 -12.78 12.76 15.88
N GLN A 291 -11.91 13.76 15.84
CA GLN A 291 -10.75 13.74 14.95
C GLN A 291 -9.50 13.42 15.75
N ASP A 292 -8.74 12.40 15.29
CA ASP A 292 -7.43 12.10 15.86
C ASP A 292 -6.41 13.16 15.41
N PRO A 293 -5.76 13.89 16.35
CA PRO A 293 -4.83 14.95 16.00
C PRO A 293 -3.53 14.46 15.35
N VAL A 294 -3.20 13.17 15.48
CA VAL A 294 -1.97 12.58 14.94
C VAL A 294 -2.17 12.07 13.52
N SER A 295 -3.20 11.28 13.29
CA SER A 295 -3.48 10.68 11.98
C SER A 295 -4.40 11.53 11.10
N GLY A 296 -5.15 12.47 11.67
CA GLY A 296 -6.16 13.25 10.98
C GLY A 296 -7.44 12.49 10.63
N LEU A 297 -7.57 11.24 11.12
CA LEU A 297 -8.77 10.43 10.86
C LEU A 297 -9.97 10.99 11.63
N ALA A 298 -11.09 11.18 10.92
CA ALA A 298 -12.33 11.70 11.50
C ALA A 298 -13.33 10.55 11.70
N PHE A 299 -13.59 10.21 12.96
CA PHE A 299 -14.58 9.20 13.34
C PHE A 299 -15.88 9.88 13.79
N GLN A 300 -16.99 9.24 13.47
CA GLN A 300 -18.29 9.59 14.02
C GLN A 300 -18.67 8.53 15.04
N ILE A 301 -19.09 8.97 16.22
CA ILE A 301 -19.66 8.13 17.27
C ILE A 301 -21.12 8.50 17.41
N ALA A 302 -22.01 7.54 17.16
CA ALA A 302 -23.44 7.70 17.33
C ALA A 302 -23.96 6.82 18.47
N MET A 303 -24.92 7.33 19.24
CA MET A 303 -25.59 6.60 20.29
C MET A 303 -27.07 6.46 19.96
N TYR A 304 -27.57 5.23 19.99
CA TYR A 304 -28.97 4.90 19.74
C TYR A 304 -29.62 4.27 20.96
N ARG A 305 -30.69 4.86 21.46
CA ARG A 305 -31.53 4.21 22.47
C ARG A 305 -32.53 3.29 21.81
N GLN A 306 -32.45 2.04 22.20
CA GLN A 306 -33.34 1.00 21.71
C GLN A 306 -34.11 0.38 22.89
N ARG A 307 -35.05 -0.54 22.58
CA ARG A 307 -35.81 -1.20 23.63
C ARG A 307 -34.90 -1.94 24.61
N ARG A 308 -34.79 -1.42 25.86
CA ARG A 308 -33.97 -1.93 26.98
C ARG A 308 -32.48 -2.09 26.69
N ARG A 309 -31.93 -1.40 25.68
CA ARG A 309 -30.51 -1.40 25.37
C ARG A 309 -30.09 -0.05 24.78
N VAL A 310 -28.81 0.21 24.90
CA VAL A 310 -28.13 1.31 24.21
C VAL A 310 -27.16 0.70 23.21
N ALA A 311 -27.20 1.13 21.97
CA ALA A 311 -26.24 0.77 20.95
C ALA A 311 -25.30 1.96 20.67
N TYR A 312 -24.04 1.67 20.53
CA TYR A 312 -23.02 2.63 20.10
C TYR A 312 -22.52 2.20 18.74
N GLU A 313 -22.34 3.16 17.87
CA GLU A 313 -21.81 2.95 16.54
C GLU A 313 -20.59 3.89 16.35
N VAL A 314 -19.48 3.32 15.92
CA VAL A 314 -18.30 4.08 15.51
C VAL A 314 -18.15 3.91 14.02
N GLY A 315 -18.23 4.97 13.26
CA GLY A 315 -18.20 4.96 11.81
C GLY A 315 -17.13 5.88 11.22
N ILE A 316 -16.63 5.53 10.05
CA ILE A 316 -15.72 6.34 9.24
C ILE A 316 -15.98 6.07 7.75
N ALA A 317 -15.87 7.09 6.94
CA ALA A 317 -15.90 6.98 5.49
C ALA A 317 -14.57 7.44 4.90
N TRP A 318 -14.03 6.66 3.95
CA TRP A 318 -12.72 6.94 3.37
C TRP A 318 -12.63 6.54 1.91
N GLY A 319 -11.58 7.03 1.26
CA GLY A 319 -11.15 6.59 -0.04
C GLY A 319 -9.64 6.73 -0.17
N SER A 320 -9.02 5.81 -0.89
CA SER A 320 -7.59 5.80 -1.16
C SER A 320 -7.30 5.82 -2.66
N LYS A 321 -6.22 6.48 -3.05
CA LYS A 321 -5.78 6.50 -4.45
C LYS A 321 -4.26 6.59 -4.55
N VAL A 322 -3.69 5.76 -5.44
CA VAL A 322 -2.30 5.92 -5.88
C VAL A 322 -2.29 6.95 -7.00
N VAL A 323 -1.74 8.12 -6.72
CA VAL A 323 -1.66 9.25 -7.66
C VAL A 323 -0.42 9.13 -8.54
N LYS A 324 0.68 8.60 -8.00
CA LYS A 324 1.95 8.44 -8.71
C LYS A 324 2.48 7.01 -8.60
N PRO A 325 2.02 6.09 -9.48
CA PRO A 325 2.51 4.71 -9.51
C PRO A 325 4.03 4.58 -9.65
N ALA A 326 4.67 5.47 -10.42
CA ALA A 326 6.12 5.49 -10.61
C ALA A 326 6.91 5.73 -9.30
N HIS A 327 6.30 6.38 -8.30
CA HIS A 327 6.91 6.65 -7.00
C HIS A 327 6.59 5.61 -5.94
N LEU A 328 6.13 4.44 -6.37
CA LEU A 328 5.81 3.29 -5.54
C LEU A 328 6.60 2.08 -6.03
N ALA A 329 7.29 1.39 -5.13
CA ALA A 329 8.05 0.18 -5.41
C ALA A 329 7.75 -0.90 -4.36
N ILE A 330 7.95 -2.16 -4.71
CA ILE A 330 7.76 -3.29 -3.81
C ILE A 330 9.12 -3.86 -3.40
N LEU A 331 9.27 -4.14 -2.12
CA LEU A 331 10.31 -5.01 -1.60
C LEU A 331 9.67 -6.39 -1.33
N LEU A 332 10.05 -7.39 -2.12
CA LEU A 332 9.52 -8.74 -2.02
C LEU A 332 9.96 -9.41 -0.73
N GLY A 333 9.03 -10.17 -0.10
CA GLY A 333 9.28 -10.94 1.10
C GLY A 333 8.71 -12.35 1.04
#